data_5587d171e2527468c8a3220a41027832
#
_entry.id   5587d171e2527468c8a3220a41027832
#
_cell.length_a   1.000
_cell.length_b   1.000
_cell.length_c   1.000
_cell.angle_alpha   90.00
_cell.angle_beta   90.00
_cell.angle_gamma   90.00
#
_symmetry.space_group_name_H-M   'P 1'
#
loop_
_entity.id
_entity.type
_entity.pdbx_description
1 polymer ?
#
loop_
_entity_poly.entity_id
_entity_poly.type
_entity_poly.pdbx_seq_one_letter_code
_entity_poly.pdbx_strand_id
1 'polypeptide(L)'
;MINILVDGNYIFHKTFGVFAGYGSVDPGKVLKNKSDQAMFIRKVATDLVASLRLLPTGGRLIFTSDSKSWRKEIEIEDGGYKSGRVKDENVDWTIFFELMQSFGSHLEKMGFIFSKVEGAEGDDLLLFWSRKFISLGESCIIISGDKDLHQLVKMSGPDAWTCVWNNNSKKNTLHAPLGWKNNWLNGANHTEVSIFNMGSTISPEKERLKDFIKKVEVEELDFFPFVFNKILIGDKGDSVPSVWEYEQSGKIYRFTQSKADKIMELFVQSDYKSLEMSQLSEDQDFLNWLAPLVIKLSKGVDSTENRNKAKNNWIRNMKLMWLDPLVIPEKIFFNSELDIQRGLQLEKKAVTLDRMKILDGTDWVSSNYQPKGFDPFENFLK
;
A
#
# COMPACT_ATOMS: atom_id res chain seq x y z
N MET A 1 -9.59 18.08 2.98
CA MET A 1 -10.29 16.82 3.34
C MET A 1 -9.26 15.69 3.36
N ILE A 2 -9.35 14.77 4.35
CA ILE A 2 -8.44 13.62 4.47
C ILE A 2 -9.23 12.34 4.19
N ASN A 3 -8.88 11.66 3.12
CA ASN A 3 -9.48 10.38 2.73
C ASN A 3 -8.69 9.22 3.34
N ILE A 4 -9.33 8.09 3.58
CA ILE A 4 -8.71 6.90 4.16
C ILE A 4 -8.70 5.80 3.09
N LEU A 5 -7.50 5.35 2.75
CA LEU A 5 -7.27 4.23 1.87
C LEU A 5 -6.85 3.02 2.71
N VAL A 6 -7.48 1.89 2.50
CA VAL A 6 -7.22 0.67 3.28
C VAL A 6 -6.68 -0.41 2.35
N ASP A 7 -5.48 -0.85 2.62
CA ASP A 7 -4.96 -2.08 2.06
C ASP A 7 -5.70 -3.27 2.68
N GLY A 8 -6.68 -3.78 1.94
CA GLY A 8 -7.54 -4.86 2.41
C GLY A 8 -6.78 -6.16 2.64
N ASN A 9 -5.81 -6.47 1.79
CA ASN A 9 -4.98 -7.65 1.96
C ASN A 9 -4.18 -7.57 3.26
N TYR A 10 -3.55 -6.43 3.53
CA TYR A 10 -2.80 -6.23 4.78
C TYR A 10 -3.70 -6.41 6.01
N ILE A 11 -4.87 -5.77 6.05
CA ILE A 11 -5.78 -5.88 7.21
C ILE A 11 -6.25 -7.32 7.40
N PHE A 12 -6.63 -8.02 6.33
CA PHE A 12 -7.07 -9.41 6.40
C PHE A 12 -5.95 -10.35 6.85
N HIS A 13 -4.77 -10.27 6.27
CA HIS A 13 -3.62 -11.11 6.65
C HIS A 13 -3.14 -10.82 8.07
N LYS A 14 -3.06 -9.57 8.48
CA LYS A 14 -2.70 -9.16 9.84
C LYS A 14 -3.67 -9.74 10.87
N THR A 15 -4.98 -9.56 10.62
CA THR A 15 -6.03 -10.07 11.53
C THR A 15 -6.04 -11.59 11.54
N PHE A 16 -5.84 -12.23 10.39
CA PHE A 16 -5.77 -13.69 10.28
C PHE A 16 -4.60 -14.26 11.08
N GLY A 17 -3.41 -13.66 10.97
CA GLY A 17 -2.24 -14.08 11.74
C GLY A 17 -2.46 -14.03 13.25
N VAL A 18 -3.17 -12.99 13.73
CA VAL A 18 -3.57 -12.90 15.14
C VAL A 18 -4.65 -13.94 15.48
N PHE A 19 -5.68 -14.09 14.64
CA PHE A 19 -6.79 -15.02 14.85
C PHE A 19 -6.33 -16.47 14.88
N ALA A 20 -5.44 -16.87 13.96
CA ALA A 20 -4.86 -18.21 13.89
C ALA A 20 -3.82 -18.48 14.99
N GLY A 21 -3.12 -17.42 15.46
CA GLY A 21 -2.05 -17.53 16.48
C GLY A 21 -2.53 -17.63 17.92
N TYR A 22 -3.80 -17.37 18.21
CA TYR A 22 -4.36 -17.48 19.58
C TYR A 22 -4.70 -18.94 19.96
N GLY A 23 -3.80 -19.85 19.68
CA GLY A 23 -3.42 -20.98 20.56
C GLY A 23 -4.40 -22.14 20.75
N SER A 24 -5.58 -22.17 20.14
CA SER A 24 -6.51 -23.31 20.31
C SER A 24 -7.12 -23.84 19.01
N VAL A 25 -6.87 -23.18 17.91
CA VAL A 25 -7.45 -23.59 16.62
C VAL A 25 -6.30 -24.03 15.72
N ASP A 26 -6.30 -25.30 15.33
CA ASP A 26 -5.47 -25.81 14.24
C ASP A 26 -5.64 -24.89 13.02
N PRO A 27 -4.57 -24.24 12.49
CA PRO A 27 -4.68 -23.35 11.33
C PRO A 27 -5.43 -24.00 10.16
N GLY A 28 -5.32 -25.32 9.99
CA GLY A 28 -6.05 -26.10 9.00
C GLY A 28 -7.56 -26.24 9.27
N LYS A 29 -8.05 -25.82 10.44
CA LYS A 29 -9.49 -25.79 10.79
C LYS A 29 -10.06 -24.39 10.80
N VAL A 30 -9.21 -23.35 10.78
CA VAL A 30 -9.65 -21.96 10.71
C VAL A 30 -10.35 -21.74 9.36
N LEU A 31 -11.51 -21.13 9.42
CA LEU A 31 -12.38 -20.84 8.27
C LEU A 31 -13.17 -22.03 7.70
N LYS A 32 -13.02 -23.25 8.21
CA LYS A 32 -13.80 -24.41 7.70
C LYS A 32 -15.28 -24.40 8.10
N ASN A 33 -15.61 -23.78 9.21
CA ASN A 33 -17.00 -23.67 9.64
C ASN A 33 -17.51 -22.22 9.64
N LYS A 34 -18.83 -22.06 9.52
CA LYS A 34 -19.48 -20.75 9.41
C LYS A 34 -19.27 -19.88 10.66
N SER A 35 -19.19 -20.49 11.85
CA SER A 35 -18.96 -19.77 13.10
C SER A 35 -17.58 -19.11 13.13
N ASP A 36 -16.53 -19.85 12.73
CA ASP A 36 -15.17 -19.30 12.67
C ASP A 36 -15.04 -18.21 11.61
N GLN A 37 -15.70 -18.40 10.46
CA GLN A 37 -15.77 -17.39 9.40
C GLN A 37 -16.41 -16.10 9.92
N ALA A 38 -17.54 -16.20 10.63
CA ALA A 38 -18.22 -15.05 11.21
C ALA A 38 -17.37 -14.36 12.29
N MET A 39 -16.71 -15.13 13.17
CA MET A 39 -15.80 -14.56 14.18
C MET A 39 -14.60 -13.86 13.53
N PHE A 40 -14.02 -14.43 12.48
CA PHE A 40 -12.92 -13.82 11.76
C PHE A 40 -13.34 -12.48 11.12
N ILE A 41 -14.46 -12.45 10.40
CA ILE A 41 -14.98 -11.22 9.79
C ILE A 41 -15.29 -10.16 10.85
N ARG A 42 -15.89 -10.54 11.98
CA ARG A 42 -16.13 -9.62 13.11
C ARG A 42 -14.81 -9.06 13.63
N LYS A 43 -13.76 -9.88 13.76
CA LYS A 43 -12.45 -9.43 14.19
C LYS A 43 -11.83 -8.46 13.18
N VAL A 44 -11.95 -8.72 11.87
CA VAL A 44 -11.50 -7.80 10.80
C VAL A 44 -12.22 -6.45 10.93
N ALA A 45 -13.53 -6.45 11.07
CA ALA A 45 -14.32 -5.25 11.26
C ALA A 45 -13.89 -4.46 12.50
N THR A 46 -13.70 -5.16 13.62
CA THR A 46 -13.24 -4.53 14.88
C THR A 46 -11.85 -3.90 14.74
N ASP A 47 -10.91 -4.59 14.10
CA ASP A 47 -9.54 -4.08 13.91
C ASP A 47 -9.51 -2.88 12.94
N LEU A 48 -10.34 -2.91 11.89
CA LEU A 48 -10.50 -1.78 10.99
C LEU A 48 -11.09 -0.57 11.73
N VAL A 49 -12.18 -0.76 12.48
CA VAL A 49 -12.82 0.32 13.24
C VAL A 49 -11.89 0.89 14.30
N ALA A 50 -11.14 0.05 15.01
CA ALA A 50 -10.15 0.50 15.98
C ALA A 50 -9.12 1.45 15.32
N SER A 51 -8.69 1.13 14.10
CA SER A 51 -7.80 1.99 13.31
C SER A 51 -8.49 3.30 12.90
N LEU A 52 -9.70 3.22 12.35
CA LEU A 52 -10.46 4.38 11.88
C LEU A 52 -10.79 5.38 13.01
N ARG A 53 -10.98 4.89 14.25
CA ARG A 53 -11.25 5.76 15.42
C ARG A 53 -10.08 6.67 15.77
N LEU A 54 -8.86 6.31 15.38
CA LEU A 54 -7.68 7.14 15.60
C LEU A 54 -7.52 8.22 14.53
N LEU A 55 -8.07 8.02 13.34
CA LEU A 55 -7.88 8.86 12.17
C LEU A 55 -8.89 10.02 12.10
N PRO A 56 -8.59 11.08 11.34
CA PRO A 56 -9.55 12.13 11.00
C PRO A 56 -10.81 11.53 10.36
N THR A 57 -11.96 12.12 10.66
CA THR A 57 -13.25 11.74 10.07
C THR A 57 -13.70 12.79 9.06
N GLY A 58 -14.60 12.41 8.17
CA GLY A 58 -15.19 13.33 7.18
C GLY A 58 -14.74 13.09 5.75
N GLY A 59 -13.65 12.34 5.53
CA GLY A 59 -13.22 11.87 4.21
C GLY A 59 -13.95 10.62 3.72
N ARG A 60 -13.61 10.16 2.52
CA ARG A 60 -14.06 8.88 1.98
C ARG A 60 -13.23 7.73 2.58
N LEU A 61 -13.85 6.57 2.69
CA LEU A 61 -13.17 5.30 2.97
C LEU A 61 -13.16 4.46 1.71
N ILE A 62 -11.96 4.09 1.27
CA ILE A 62 -11.73 3.21 0.15
C ILE A 62 -11.03 1.95 0.66
N PHE A 63 -11.63 0.79 0.46
CA PHE A 63 -11.08 -0.50 0.79
C PHE A 63 -10.66 -1.19 -0.51
N THR A 64 -9.36 -1.48 -0.68
CA THR A 64 -8.84 -2.12 -1.88
C THR A 64 -8.66 -3.62 -1.68
N SER A 65 -8.71 -4.37 -2.76
CA SER A 65 -8.48 -5.82 -2.75
C SER A 65 -7.76 -6.26 -4.02
N ASP A 66 -6.86 -7.23 -3.87
CA ASP A 66 -6.15 -7.84 -5.00
C ASP A 66 -7.09 -8.55 -5.96
N SER A 67 -6.67 -8.55 -7.22
CA SER A 67 -7.09 -9.48 -8.25
C SER A 67 -5.90 -10.31 -8.74
N LYS A 68 -6.07 -11.11 -9.79
CA LYS A 68 -4.94 -11.81 -10.43
C LYS A 68 -3.99 -10.77 -11.02
N SER A 69 -2.77 -10.69 -10.47
CA SER A 69 -1.79 -9.67 -10.85
C SER A 69 -1.35 -9.78 -12.31
N TRP A 70 -1.36 -8.66 -13.03
CA TRP A 70 -0.78 -8.50 -14.35
C TRP A 70 0.74 -8.75 -14.37
N ARG A 71 1.43 -8.53 -13.23
CA ARG A 71 2.86 -8.75 -13.09
C ARG A 71 3.25 -10.22 -13.29
N LYS A 72 2.29 -11.15 -13.17
CA LYS A 72 2.51 -12.58 -13.47
C LYS A 72 2.72 -12.88 -14.95
N GLU A 73 2.39 -11.93 -15.82
CA GLU A 73 2.61 -12.03 -17.26
C GLU A 73 4.02 -11.59 -17.66
N ILE A 74 4.77 -10.97 -16.74
CA ILE A 74 6.16 -10.56 -16.97
C ILE A 74 7.07 -11.78 -16.81
N GLU A 75 7.84 -12.07 -17.83
CA GLU A 75 8.78 -13.18 -17.82
C GLU A 75 9.91 -12.97 -16.81
N ILE A 76 10.14 -13.98 -15.99
CA ILE A 76 11.25 -14.07 -15.04
C ILE A 76 11.91 -15.43 -15.26
N GLU A 77 13.24 -15.45 -15.38
CA GLU A 77 14.02 -16.66 -15.72
C GLU A 77 13.74 -17.85 -14.77
N ASP A 78 13.40 -17.60 -13.49
CA ASP A 78 13.26 -18.63 -12.45
C ASP A 78 11.83 -18.74 -11.87
N GLY A 79 10.83 -18.96 -12.72
CA GLY A 79 9.50 -19.41 -12.25
C GLY A 79 8.41 -18.35 -12.10
N GLY A 80 8.69 -17.07 -12.30
CA GLY A 80 7.68 -16.02 -12.37
C GLY A 80 7.45 -15.24 -11.08
N TYR A 81 6.76 -14.12 -11.18
CA TYR A 81 6.46 -13.20 -10.09
C TYR A 81 5.66 -13.89 -8.97
N LYS A 82 6.15 -13.76 -7.73
CA LYS A 82 5.56 -14.37 -6.52
C LYS A 82 5.50 -15.91 -6.53
N SER A 83 6.27 -16.59 -7.41
CA SER A 83 6.28 -18.05 -7.50
C SER A 83 6.86 -18.73 -6.25
N GLY A 84 7.80 -18.11 -5.58
CA GLY A 84 8.44 -18.63 -4.36
C GLY A 84 7.60 -18.46 -3.08
N ARG A 85 6.43 -17.84 -3.15
CA ARG A 85 5.55 -17.69 -1.98
C ARG A 85 4.92 -19.03 -1.62
N VAL A 86 5.39 -19.62 -0.51
CA VAL A 86 4.79 -20.83 0.06
C VAL A 86 3.50 -20.43 0.77
N LYS A 87 2.38 -20.94 0.29
CA LYS A 87 1.10 -20.84 0.98
C LYS A 87 1.02 -21.94 2.03
N ASP A 88 0.52 -21.61 3.23
CA ASP A 88 0.21 -22.61 4.23
C ASP A 88 -0.90 -23.53 3.66
N GLU A 89 -0.59 -24.80 3.45
CA GLU A 89 -1.50 -25.80 2.88
C GLU A 89 -2.68 -26.13 3.81
N ASN A 90 -2.55 -25.78 5.10
CA ASN A 90 -3.62 -25.99 6.07
C ASN A 90 -4.70 -24.90 6.01
N VAL A 91 -4.48 -23.81 5.29
CA VAL A 91 -5.43 -22.71 5.14
C VAL A 91 -6.19 -22.84 3.82
N ASP A 92 -7.51 -22.80 3.90
CA ASP A 92 -8.34 -22.65 2.70
C ASP A 92 -8.31 -21.19 2.21
N TRP A 93 -7.36 -20.92 1.34
CA TRP A 93 -7.17 -19.58 0.78
C TRP A 93 -8.33 -19.15 -0.12
N THR A 94 -9.09 -20.09 -0.68
CA THR A 94 -10.29 -19.77 -1.46
C THR A 94 -11.33 -19.11 -0.57
N ILE A 95 -11.66 -19.75 0.55
CA ILE A 95 -12.56 -19.18 1.55
C ILE A 95 -12.06 -17.86 2.10
N PHE A 96 -10.75 -17.75 2.38
CA PHE A 96 -10.16 -16.50 2.86
C PHE A 96 -10.43 -15.33 1.90
N PHE A 97 -10.20 -15.52 0.60
CA PHE A 97 -10.43 -14.46 -0.40
C PHE A 97 -11.93 -14.22 -0.67
N GLU A 98 -12.77 -15.24 -0.59
CA GLU A 98 -14.23 -15.09 -0.66
C GLU A 98 -14.76 -14.25 0.49
N LEU A 99 -14.27 -14.46 1.71
CA LEU A 99 -14.62 -13.65 2.88
C LEU A 99 -14.19 -12.20 2.71
N MET A 100 -12.98 -11.94 2.16
CA MET A 100 -12.53 -10.58 1.89
C MET A 100 -13.42 -9.90 0.85
N GLN A 101 -13.80 -10.60 -0.21
CA GLN A 101 -14.72 -10.10 -1.23
C GLN A 101 -16.10 -9.79 -0.64
N SER A 102 -16.62 -10.69 0.19
CA SER A 102 -17.90 -10.51 0.88
C SER A 102 -17.87 -9.30 1.82
N PHE A 103 -16.79 -9.13 2.57
CA PHE A 103 -16.58 -7.99 3.44
C PHE A 103 -16.55 -6.67 2.65
N GLY A 104 -15.79 -6.61 1.54
CA GLY A 104 -15.75 -5.45 0.65
C GLY A 104 -17.13 -5.10 0.09
N SER A 105 -17.88 -6.09 -0.38
CA SER A 105 -19.25 -5.90 -0.87
C SER A 105 -20.20 -5.39 0.22
N HIS A 106 -19.97 -5.76 1.48
CA HIS A 106 -20.75 -5.22 2.59
C HIS A 106 -20.38 -3.76 2.88
N LEU A 107 -19.10 -3.41 2.88
CA LEU A 107 -18.67 -2.02 2.99
C LEU A 107 -19.34 -1.15 1.92
N GLU A 108 -19.46 -1.66 0.69
CA GLU A 108 -20.13 -0.96 -0.40
C GLU A 108 -21.63 -0.75 -0.13
N LYS A 109 -22.34 -1.76 0.41
CA LYS A 109 -23.74 -1.61 0.87
C LYS A 109 -23.90 -0.57 1.98
N MET A 110 -22.87 -0.39 2.81
CA MET A 110 -22.83 0.68 3.83
C MET A 110 -22.50 2.05 3.22
N GLY A 111 -22.20 2.13 1.93
CA GLY A 111 -21.89 3.36 1.20
C GLY A 111 -20.43 3.78 1.30
N PHE A 112 -19.53 2.88 1.65
CA PHE A 112 -18.08 3.04 1.46
C PHE A 112 -17.68 2.58 0.05
N ILE A 113 -16.45 2.82 -0.35
CA ILE A 113 -15.97 2.40 -1.68
C ILE A 113 -15.19 1.10 -1.52
N PHE A 114 -15.62 0.06 -2.23
CA PHE A 114 -14.85 -1.15 -2.42
C PHE A 114 -14.24 -1.13 -3.83
N SER A 115 -12.92 -1.10 -3.90
CA SER A 115 -12.14 -0.99 -5.13
C SER A 115 -11.46 -2.32 -5.42
N LYS A 116 -11.83 -2.95 -6.53
CA LYS A 116 -11.26 -4.19 -7.05
C LYS A 116 -11.36 -4.20 -8.56
N VAL A 117 -10.23 -4.31 -9.24
CA VAL A 117 -10.12 -4.29 -10.70
C VAL A 117 -9.43 -5.55 -11.17
N GLU A 118 -9.98 -6.20 -12.19
CA GLU A 118 -9.35 -7.40 -12.77
C GLU A 118 -7.97 -7.08 -13.33
N GLY A 119 -7.00 -7.87 -12.95
CA GLY A 119 -5.60 -7.69 -13.32
C GLY A 119 -4.80 -6.81 -12.36
N ALA A 120 -5.43 -5.92 -11.58
CA ALA A 120 -4.75 -5.05 -10.63
C ALA A 120 -4.49 -5.73 -9.28
N GLU A 121 -3.36 -5.42 -8.66
CA GLU A 121 -3.13 -5.66 -7.24
C GLU A 121 -3.70 -4.50 -6.40
N GLY A 122 -3.91 -4.72 -5.11
CA GLY A 122 -4.38 -3.69 -4.18
C GLY A 122 -3.48 -2.46 -4.18
N ASP A 123 -2.17 -2.66 -4.33
CA ASP A 123 -1.16 -1.61 -4.39
C ASP A 123 -1.32 -0.70 -5.62
N ASP A 124 -1.69 -1.28 -6.77
CA ASP A 124 -2.00 -0.51 -7.98
C ASP A 124 -3.22 0.40 -7.75
N LEU A 125 -4.24 -0.13 -7.06
CA LEU A 125 -5.45 0.63 -6.75
C LEU A 125 -5.17 1.73 -5.72
N LEU A 126 -4.34 1.46 -4.71
CA LEU A 126 -3.89 2.48 -3.75
C LEU A 126 -3.10 3.59 -4.44
N LEU A 127 -2.25 3.26 -5.42
CA LEU A 127 -1.57 4.23 -6.27
C LEU A 127 -2.57 5.13 -7.00
N PHE A 128 -3.53 4.56 -7.72
CA PHE A 128 -4.49 5.33 -8.52
C PHE A 128 -5.35 6.24 -7.64
N TRP A 129 -5.89 5.72 -6.54
CA TRP A 129 -6.71 6.49 -5.61
C TRP A 129 -5.92 7.62 -4.94
N SER A 130 -4.70 7.36 -4.48
CA SER A 130 -3.86 8.40 -3.84
C SER A 130 -3.52 9.53 -4.82
N ARG A 131 -3.13 9.19 -6.05
CA ARG A 131 -2.87 10.19 -7.11
C ARG A 131 -4.12 11.00 -7.46
N LYS A 132 -5.27 10.33 -7.52
CA LYS A 132 -6.55 11.02 -7.79
C LYS A 132 -6.87 12.04 -6.71
N PHE A 133 -6.73 11.70 -5.43
CA PHE A 133 -6.97 12.65 -4.35
C PHE A 133 -5.99 13.82 -4.39
N ILE A 134 -4.71 13.57 -4.61
CA ILE A 134 -3.72 14.65 -4.81
C ILE A 134 -4.13 15.57 -5.97
N SER A 135 -4.58 15.02 -7.09
CA SER A 135 -5.03 15.83 -8.24
C SER A 135 -6.28 16.67 -7.96
N LEU A 136 -7.09 16.26 -6.98
CA LEU A 136 -8.25 17.00 -6.50
C LEU A 136 -7.90 18.01 -5.38
N GLY A 137 -6.62 18.15 -5.01
CA GLY A 137 -6.20 18.97 -3.87
C GLY A 137 -6.58 18.39 -2.52
N GLU A 138 -6.83 17.07 -2.44
CA GLU A 138 -7.22 16.36 -1.24
C GLU A 138 -6.07 15.50 -0.71
N SER A 139 -6.03 15.30 0.60
CA SER A 139 -5.04 14.44 1.25
C SER A 139 -5.58 13.05 1.50
N CYS A 140 -4.68 12.07 1.66
CA CYS A 140 -5.07 10.74 2.10
C CYS A 140 -4.06 10.08 3.04
N ILE A 141 -4.58 9.16 3.86
CA ILE A 141 -3.79 8.26 4.70
C ILE A 141 -4.07 6.83 4.24
N ILE A 142 -3.01 6.12 3.87
CA ILE A 142 -3.06 4.71 3.51
C ILE A 142 -2.79 3.89 4.77
N ILE A 143 -3.67 2.96 5.13
CA ILE A 143 -3.47 2.01 6.23
C ILE A 143 -2.84 0.75 5.64
N SER A 144 -1.54 0.55 5.86
CA SER A 144 -0.82 -0.65 5.45
C SER A 144 0.49 -0.80 6.21
N GLY A 145 0.94 -2.05 6.37
CA GLY A 145 2.28 -2.38 6.87
C GLY A 145 3.28 -2.71 5.76
N ASP A 146 2.86 -2.65 4.50
CA ASP A 146 3.71 -2.92 3.37
C ASP A 146 4.65 -1.73 3.10
N LYS A 147 5.95 -2.02 3.08
CA LYS A 147 6.97 -0.99 2.80
C LYS A 147 6.97 -0.54 1.34
N ASP A 148 6.46 -1.35 0.44
CA ASP A 148 6.41 -1.00 -0.98
C ASP A 148 5.48 0.18 -1.24
N LEU A 149 4.47 0.36 -0.38
CA LEU A 149 3.58 1.51 -0.42
C LEU A 149 4.22 2.82 0.04
N HIS A 150 5.42 2.79 0.63
CA HIS A 150 6.18 4.02 0.92
C HIS A 150 6.47 4.83 -0.34
N GLN A 151 6.44 4.20 -1.54
CA GLN A 151 6.54 4.87 -2.84
C GLN A 151 5.40 5.85 -3.10
N LEU A 152 4.26 5.66 -2.43
CA LEU A 152 3.08 6.49 -2.59
C LEU A 152 3.11 7.74 -1.70
N VAL A 153 4.06 7.80 -0.78
CA VAL A 153 4.26 8.95 0.12
C VAL A 153 4.69 10.15 -0.71
N LYS A 154 3.80 11.17 -0.81
CA LYS A 154 4.00 12.32 -1.69
C LYS A 154 3.29 13.55 -1.15
N MET A 155 3.84 14.72 -1.45
CA MET A 155 3.22 16.02 -1.18
C MET A 155 3.22 16.85 -2.47
N SER A 156 2.06 17.39 -2.84
CA SER A 156 1.90 18.32 -3.96
C SER A 156 1.55 19.73 -3.49
N GLY A 157 1.38 19.90 -2.19
CA GLY A 157 1.05 21.18 -1.55
C GLY A 157 0.69 20.96 -0.08
N PRO A 158 0.43 22.01 0.68
CA PRO A 158 0.16 21.90 2.11
C PRO A 158 -1.11 21.10 2.44
N ASP A 159 -2.09 21.10 1.54
CA ASP A 159 -3.38 20.42 1.74
C ASP A 159 -3.57 19.18 0.84
N ALA A 160 -2.56 18.81 0.03
CA ALA A 160 -2.60 17.68 -0.89
C ALA A 160 -1.37 16.78 -0.69
N TRP A 161 -1.52 15.75 0.12
CA TRP A 161 -0.45 14.82 0.47
C TRP A 161 -0.98 13.39 0.68
N THR A 162 -0.09 12.43 0.54
CA THR A 162 -0.30 11.02 0.87
C THR A 162 0.69 10.60 1.94
N CYS A 163 0.18 10.01 3.02
CA CYS A 163 0.97 9.34 4.05
C CYS A 163 0.60 7.86 4.13
N VAL A 164 1.52 7.03 4.58
CA VAL A 164 1.29 5.60 4.86
C VAL A 164 1.39 5.36 6.36
N TRP A 165 0.33 4.83 6.95
CA TRP A 165 0.29 4.51 8.35
C TRP A 165 0.42 3.01 8.57
N ASN A 166 1.57 2.60 9.14
CA ASN A 166 1.77 1.25 9.64
C ASN A 166 1.19 1.14 11.05
N ASN A 167 -0.01 0.61 11.15
CA ASN A 167 -0.73 0.44 12.42
C ASN A 167 -0.37 -0.86 13.15
N ASN A 168 0.81 -1.42 12.92
CA ASN A 168 1.28 -2.58 13.67
C ASN A 168 1.60 -2.17 15.11
N SER A 169 1.19 -2.99 16.10
CA SER A 169 1.41 -2.74 17.52
C SER A 169 2.88 -2.56 17.91
N LYS A 170 3.82 -3.10 17.13
CA LYS A 170 5.26 -2.96 17.35
C LYS A 170 5.88 -1.74 16.68
N LYS A 171 5.20 -1.16 15.67
CA LYS A 171 5.66 0.01 14.91
C LYS A 171 4.44 0.82 14.49
N ASN A 172 3.93 1.60 15.41
CA ASN A 172 2.83 2.53 15.14
C ASN A 172 3.40 3.80 14.48
N THR A 173 3.77 3.70 13.18
CA THR A 173 4.52 4.73 12.47
C THR A 173 3.71 5.30 11.30
N LEU A 174 3.64 6.61 11.22
CA LEU A 174 3.12 7.35 10.06
C LEU A 174 4.32 7.76 9.19
N HIS A 175 4.41 7.20 8.00
CA HIS A 175 5.39 7.59 6.99
C HIS A 175 4.84 8.75 6.19
N ALA A 176 5.54 9.87 6.20
CA ALA A 176 5.12 11.14 5.61
C ALA A 176 6.17 11.67 4.61
N PRO A 177 5.79 12.54 3.67
CA PRO A 177 6.75 13.17 2.75
C PRO A 177 7.76 14.06 3.49
N LEU A 178 8.96 14.20 2.92
CA LEU A 178 9.96 15.13 3.43
C LEU A 178 9.39 16.56 3.57
N GLY A 179 9.65 17.18 4.71
CA GLY A 179 9.17 18.52 5.02
C GLY A 179 7.69 18.61 5.41
N TRP A 180 6.98 17.48 5.48
CA TRP A 180 5.55 17.43 5.82
C TRP A 180 5.26 18.05 7.21
N LYS A 181 6.07 17.70 8.22
CA LYS A 181 5.94 18.28 9.57
C LYS A 181 6.04 19.79 9.54
N ASN A 182 7.03 20.33 8.83
CA ASN A 182 7.25 21.77 8.77
C ASN A 182 6.16 22.49 7.98
N ASN A 183 5.77 21.95 6.84
CA ASN A 183 4.77 22.57 5.98
C ASN A 183 3.36 22.45 6.54
N TRP A 184 3.05 21.34 7.19
CA TRP A 184 1.70 21.08 7.66
C TRP A 184 1.49 21.44 9.14
N LEU A 185 2.41 21.06 10.06
CA LEU A 185 2.32 21.39 11.48
C LEU A 185 2.71 22.83 11.77
N ASN A 186 3.77 23.34 11.14
CA ASN A 186 4.29 24.69 11.39
C ASN A 186 3.70 25.72 10.43
N GLY A 187 3.33 25.35 9.21
CA GLY A 187 2.57 26.20 8.29
C GLY A 187 1.19 26.57 8.82
N ALA A 188 0.57 25.68 9.62
CA ALA A 188 -0.62 26.01 10.39
C ALA A 188 -0.35 27.15 11.43
N ASN A 189 0.87 27.23 11.95
CA ASN A 189 1.27 28.30 12.87
C ASN A 189 1.55 29.62 12.16
N HIS A 190 2.04 29.62 10.92
CA HIS A 190 2.23 30.85 10.13
C HIS A 190 0.91 31.43 9.61
N THR A 191 -0.06 30.57 9.31
CA THR A 191 -1.43 31.02 9.01
C THR A 191 -2.16 31.47 10.27
N GLU A 192 -1.84 30.93 11.46
CA GLU A 192 -2.38 31.38 12.73
C GLU A 192 -1.97 32.83 13.06
N VAL A 193 -0.76 33.25 12.72
CA VAL A 193 -0.32 34.64 12.99
C VAL A 193 -1.03 35.67 12.11
N SER A 194 -1.42 35.30 10.88
CA SER A 194 -2.21 36.18 10.00
C SER A 194 -3.72 36.01 10.15
N ILE A 195 -4.20 34.91 10.74
CA ILE A 195 -5.63 34.59 10.95
C ILE A 195 -6.09 34.96 12.39
N PHE A 196 -5.17 35.19 13.31
CA PHE A 196 -5.53 35.62 14.69
C PHE A 196 -6.40 36.89 14.77
N ASN A 197 -6.47 37.62 13.67
CA ASN A 197 -7.35 38.77 13.52
C ASN A 197 -8.75 38.47 12.97
N MET A 198 -9.09 37.19 12.61
CA MET A 198 -10.38 36.85 12.00
C MET A 198 -11.18 35.72 12.69
N GLY A 199 -10.82 35.27 13.87
CA GLY A 199 -11.65 34.31 14.63
C GLY A 199 -11.85 32.95 13.97
N SER A 200 -10.88 32.47 13.15
CA SER A 200 -10.98 31.17 12.49
C SER A 200 -10.71 30.04 13.48
N THR A 201 -11.74 29.28 13.80
CA THR A 201 -11.64 28.00 14.50
C THR A 201 -10.91 26.99 13.62
N ILE A 202 -9.89 26.30 14.17
CA ILE A 202 -9.23 25.16 13.53
C ILE A 202 -10.33 24.15 13.15
N SER A 203 -10.32 23.64 11.91
CA SER A 203 -11.34 22.68 11.51
C SER A 203 -11.24 21.42 12.40
N PRO A 204 -12.38 20.80 12.78
CA PRO A 204 -12.38 19.58 13.59
C PRO A 204 -11.51 18.45 13.02
N GLU A 205 -11.37 18.41 11.70
CA GLU A 205 -10.53 17.44 10.99
C GLU A 205 -9.03 17.67 11.26
N LYS A 206 -8.58 18.95 11.25
CA LYS A 206 -7.19 19.30 11.56
C LYS A 206 -6.85 19.03 13.03
N GLU A 207 -7.78 19.27 13.94
CA GLU A 207 -7.59 18.99 15.36
C GLU A 207 -7.44 17.48 15.61
N ARG A 208 -8.30 16.65 15.01
CA ARG A 208 -8.18 15.18 15.11
C ARG A 208 -6.89 14.65 14.51
N LEU A 209 -6.40 15.22 13.42
CA LEU A 209 -5.12 14.84 12.86
C LEU A 209 -3.96 15.20 13.80
N LYS A 210 -4.00 16.36 14.44
CA LYS A 210 -3.01 16.73 15.49
C LYS A 210 -3.02 15.73 16.65
N ASP A 211 -4.19 15.28 17.09
CA ASP A 211 -4.30 14.29 18.16
C ASP A 211 -3.85 12.88 17.73
N PHE A 212 -4.06 12.52 16.46
CA PHE A 212 -3.54 11.30 15.89
C PHE A 212 -1.99 11.31 15.84
N ILE A 213 -1.40 12.41 15.35
CA ILE A 213 0.06 12.57 15.25
C ILE A 213 0.76 12.47 16.60
N LYS A 214 0.12 12.91 17.71
CA LYS A 214 0.67 12.75 19.06
C LYS A 214 0.75 11.29 19.52
N LYS A 215 0.01 10.38 18.89
CA LYS A 215 -0.11 8.95 19.26
C LYS A 215 0.73 8.02 18.40
N VAL A 216 1.34 8.53 17.34
CA VAL A 216 2.12 7.76 16.38
C VAL A 216 3.53 8.33 16.26
N GLU A 217 4.49 7.48 15.92
CA GLU A 217 5.80 7.94 15.46
C GLU A 217 5.63 8.49 14.03
N VAL A 218 6.19 9.66 13.74
CA VAL A 218 6.18 10.24 12.39
C VAL A 218 7.58 10.20 11.81
N GLU A 219 7.74 9.44 10.74
CA GLU A 219 8.96 9.32 9.96
C GLU A 219 8.78 9.99 8.60
N GLU A 220 9.60 11.00 8.30
CA GLU A 220 9.61 11.63 6.98
C GLU A 220 10.55 10.87 6.05
N LEU A 221 10.05 10.51 4.87
CA LEU A 221 10.74 9.66 3.92
C LEU A 221 11.08 10.39 2.62
N ASP A 222 12.30 10.18 2.13
CA ASP A 222 12.61 10.21 0.70
C ASP A 222 12.51 8.78 0.16
N PHE A 223 11.49 8.52 -0.64
CA PHE A 223 11.25 7.19 -1.18
C PHE A 223 12.19 6.82 -2.35
N PHE A 224 12.77 7.82 -3.03
CA PHE A 224 13.56 7.59 -4.24
C PHE A 224 14.75 6.63 -4.00
N PRO A 225 15.62 6.83 -3.01
CA PRO A 225 16.73 5.93 -2.74
C PRO A 225 16.25 4.50 -2.41
N PHE A 226 15.14 4.38 -1.67
CA PHE A 226 14.58 3.09 -1.32
C PHE A 226 14.13 2.29 -2.55
N VAL A 227 13.36 2.92 -3.43
CA VAL A 227 12.84 2.26 -4.65
C VAL A 227 13.97 1.95 -5.62
N PHE A 228 14.87 2.91 -5.84
CA PHE A 228 16.02 2.74 -6.72
C PHE A 228 16.89 1.54 -6.29
N ASN A 229 17.23 1.47 -5.01
CA ASN A 229 17.98 0.35 -4.46
C ASN A 229 17.22 -0.98 -4.57
N LYS A 230 15.91 -0.97 -4.31
CA LYS A 230 15.07 -2.16 -4.42
C LYS A 230 15.05 -2.71 -5.84
N ILE A 231 14.95 -1.86 -6.86
CA ILE A 231 15.01 -2.25 -8.27
C ILE A 231 16.35 -2.92 -8.59
N LEU A 232 17.47 -2.41 -8.05
CA LEU A 232 18.80 -3.00 -8.24
C LEU A 232 18.94 -4.36 -7.57
N ILE A 233 18.44 -4.50 -6.34
CA ILE A 233 18.64 -5.68 -5.50
C ILE A 233 17.64 -6.79 -5.83
N GLY A 234 16.47 -6.44 -6.35
CA GLY A 234 15.34 -7.33 -6.49
C GLY A 234 14.61 -7.57 -5.17
N ASP A 235 13.64 -8.47 -5.21
CA ASP A 235 12.84 -8.88 -4.04
C ASP A 235 12.69 -10.39 -3.96
N LYS A 236 13.32 -10.99 -2.96
CA LYS A 236 13.22 -12.45 -2.76
C LYS A 236 11.83 -12.91 -2.37
N GLY A 237 11.07 -12.09 -1.64
CA GLY A 237 9.71 -12.40 -1.21
C GLY A 237 8.75 -12.52 -2.39
N ASP A 238 9.00 -11.73 -3.43
CA ASP A 238 8.22 -11.68 -4.66
C ASP A 238 8.84 -12.44 -5.83
N SER A 239 9.94 -13.16 -5.57
CA SER A 239 10.70 -13.90 -6.59
C SER A 239 11.22 -12.99 -7.70
N VAL A 240 11.53 -11.73 -7.38
CA VAL A 240 12.15 -10.78 -8.32
C VAL A 240 13.66 -10.88 -8.19
N PRO A 241 14.39 -11.34 -9.22
CA PRO A 241 15.83 -11.42 -9.17
C PRO A 241 16.47 -10.03 -9.19
N SER A 242 17.71 -9.91 -8.71
CA SER A 242 18.46 -8.66 -8.80
C SER A 242 18.80 -8.32 -10.25
N VAL A 243 19.20 -7.09 -10.51
CA VAL A 243 19.61 -6.64 -11.85
C VAL A 243 20.79 -7.44 -12.39
N TRP A 244 21.57 -8.04 -11.50
CA TRP A 244 22.70 -8.89 -11.85
C TRP A 244 22.85 -10.06 -10.90
N GLU A 245 22.62 -11.25 -11.44
CA GLU A 245 22.91 -12.51 -10.77
C GLU A 245 23.83 -13.37 -11.64
N TYR A 246 24.72 -14.09 -11.00
CA TYR A 246 25.54 -15.10 -11.66
C TYR A 246 25.76 -16.28 -10.74
N GLU A 247 25.89 -17.44 -11.34
CA GLU A 247 26.21 -18.67 -10.63
C GLU A 247 27.71 -18.95 -10.73
N GLN A 248 28.34 -19.31 -9.61
CA GLN A 248 29.69 -19.77 -9.56
C GLN A 248 29.80 -20.91 -8.54
N SER A 249 30.28 -22.07 -8.99
CA SER A 249 30.45 -23.27 -8.13
C SER A 249 29.17 -23.69 -7.38
N GLY A 250 28.01 -23.64 -8.07
CA GLY A 250 26.71 -24.00 -7.49
C GLY A 250 26.14 -22.95 -6.53
N LYS A 251 26.73 -21.77 -6.45
CA LYS A 251 26.27 -20.70 -5.60
C LYS A 251 25.85 -19.49 -6.44
N ILE A 252 24.64 -18.98 -6.17
CA ILE A 252 24.11 -17.78 -6.81
C ILE A 252 24.60 -16.54 -6.06
N TYR A 253 25.26 -15.64 -6.77
CA TYR A 253 25.73 -14.35 -6.30
C TYR A 253 24.80 -13.28 -6.84
N ARG A 254 24.23 -12.46 -5.93
CA ARG A 254 23.26 -11.40 -6.23
C ARG A 254 23.86 -10.04 -6.06
N PHE A 255 23.27 -9.05 -6.69
CA PHE A 255 23.53 -7.66 -6.40
C PHE A 255 23.07 -7.34 -4.98
N THR A 256 23.93 -6.68 -4.19
CA THR A 256 23.71 -6.50 -2.74
C THR A 256 23.40 -5.04 -2.41
N GLN A 257 22.83 -4.79 -1.22
CA GLN A 257 22.55 -3.43 -0.71
C GLN A 257 23.79 -2.53 -0.81
N SER A 258 24.96 -2.99 -0.33
CA SER A 258 26.18 -2.17 -0.35
C SER A 258 26.64 -1.78 -1.77
N LYS A 259 26.30 -2.58 -2.79
CA LYS A 259 26.58 -2.24 -4.19
C LYS A 259 25.56 -1.25 -4.74
N ALA A 260 24.28 -1.42 -4.34
CA ALA A 260 23.22 -0.49 -4.71
C ALA A 260 23.47 0.89 -4.11
N ASP A 261 23.88 0.96 -2.84
CA ASP A 261 24.24 2.22 -2.18
C ASP A 261 25.38 2.95 -2.91
N LYS A 262 26.41 2.20 -3.39
CA LYS A 262 27.47 2.78 -4.21
C LYS A 262 26.99 3.33 -5.56
N ILE A 263 26.05 2.66 -6.21
CA ILE A 263 25.44 3.20 -7.43
C ILE A 263 24.63 4.45 -7.10
N MET A 264 23.89 4.46 -6.00
CA MET A 264 23.13 5.63 -5.54
C MET A 264 24.07 6.84 -5.28
N GLU A 265 25.20 6.62 -4.61
CA GLU A 265 26.20 7.66 -4.40
C GLU A 265 26.71 8.26 -5.73
N LEU A 266 26.96 7.40 -6.72
CA LEU A 266 27.39 7.83 -8.05
C LEU A 266 26.27 8.53 -8.83
N PHE A 267 25.03 8.05 -8.68
CA PHE A 267 23.86 8.64 -9.30
C PHE A 267 23.62 10.08 -8.83
N VAL A 268 23.69 10.32 -7.53
CA VAL A 268 23.53 11.67 -6.94
C VAL A 268 24.61 12.65 -7.46
N GLN A 269 25.78 12.14 -7.86
CA GLN A 269 26.87 12.94 -8.40
C GLN A 269 26.84 13.07 -9.94
N SER A 270 25.96 12.30 -10.60
CA SER A 270 25.85 12.27 -12.06
C SER A 270 24.91 13.35 -12.62
N ASP A 271 24.93 13.52 -13.93
CA ASP A 271 23.99 14.37 -14.66
C ASP A 271 22.56 13.80 -14.66
N TYR A 272 22.42 12.52 -14.33
CA TYR A 272 21.12 11.81 -14.28
C TYR A 272 20.32 12.06 -12.99
N LYS A 273 20.89 12.69 -11.98
CA LYS A 273 20.24 12.96 -10.68
C LYS A 273 18.95 13.77 -10.76
N SER A 274 18.77 14.51 -11.86
CA SER A 274 17.58 15.32 -12.13
C SER A 274 16.48 14.57 -12.87
N LEU A 275 16.75 13.32 -13.32
CA LEU A 275 15.75 12.49 -13.97
C LEU A 275 14.74 11.96 -12.95
N GLU A 276 13.48 11.99 -13.32
CA GLU A 276 12.44 11.31 -12.56
C GLU A 276 12.55 9.79 -12.76
N MET A 277 12.04 9.01 -11.83
CA MET A 277 12.08 7.54 -11.90
C MET A 277 11.50 7.01 -13.21
N SER A 278 10.42 7.62 -13.73
CA SER A 278 9.81 7.28 -15.02
C SER A 278 10.77 7.35 -16.20
N GLN A 279 11.65 8.33 -16.20
CA GLN A 279 12.62 8.55 -17.26
C GLN A 279 13.75 7.53 -17.23
N LEU A 280 14.10 7.01 -16.03
CA LEU A 280 15.23 6.08 -15.87
C LEU A 280 15.02 4.72 -16.55
N SER A 281 13.79 4.33 -16.92
CA SER A 281 13.54 3.10 -17.68
C SER A 281 13.70 3.26 -19.19
N GLU A 282 13.60 4.48 -19.71
CA GLU A 282 13.58 4.78 -21.13
C GLU A 282 14.84 5.51 -21.60
N ASP A 283 15.50 6.22 -20.70
CA ASP A 283 16.72 6.98 -21.00
C ASP A 283 17.90 6.06 -21.32
N GLN A 284 18.27 6.00 -22.60
CA GLN A 284 19.34 5.13 -23.08
C GLN A 284 20.72 5.53 -22.56
N ASP A 285 20.94 6.82 -22.31
CA ASP A 285 22.24 7.31 -21.79
C ASP A 285 22.38 6.90 -20.32
N PHE A 286 21.31 7.02 -19.53
CA PHE A 286 21.30 6.47 -18.17
C PHE A 286 21.52 4.96 -18.16
N LEU A 287 20.84 4.19 -19.01
CA LEU A 287 21.01 2.74 -19.10
C LEU A 287 22.42 2.36 -19.54
N ASN A 288 23.04 3.14 -20.43
CA ASN A 288 24.43 2.97 -20.86
C ASN A 288 25.43 3.30 -19.74
N TRP A 289 25.09 4.24 -18.87
CA TRP A 289 25.88 4.59 -17.67
C TRP A 289 25.74 3.52 -16.58
N LEU A 290 24.51 3.03 -16.32
CA LEU A 290 24.20 2.11 -15.23
C LEU A 290 24.82 0.72 -15.47
N ALA A 291 24.62 0.14 -16.65
CA ALA A 291 24.95 -1.26 -16.92
C ALA A 291 26.43 -1.62 -16.66
N PRO A 292 27.44 -0.85 -17.12
CA PRO A 292 28.84 -1.16 -16.83
C PRO A 292 29.18 -1.03 -15.35
N LEU A 293 28.51 -0.14 -14.59
CA LEU A 293 28.71 0.00 -13.15
C LEU A 293 28.20 -1.24 -12.40
N VAL A 294 27.01 -1.74 -12.76
CA VAL A 294 26.45 -2.96 -12.21
C VAL A 294 27.40 -4.14 -12.42
N ILE A 295 27.91 -4.32 -13.63
CA ILE A 295 28.84 -5.39 -13.99
C ILE A 295 30.16 -5.25 -13.22
N LYS A 296 30.76 -4.07 -13.21
CA LYS A 296 32.02 -3.78 -12.51
C LYS A 296 31.93 -4.08 -11.01
N LEU A 297 30.88 -3.61 -10.34
CA LEU A 297 30.67 -3.84 -8.91
C LEU A 297 30.39 -5.31 -8.61
N SER A 298 29.88 -6.05 -9.57
CA SER A 298 29.65 -7.49 -9.46
C SER A 298 30.84 -8.35 -9.88
N LYS A 299 31.96 -7.73 -10.27
CA LYS A 299 33.15 -8.43 -10.81
C LYS A 299 32.82 -9.28 -12.06
N GLY A 300 31.80 -8.87 -12.82
CA GLY A 300 31.43 -9.51 -14.08
C GLY A 300 32.32 -9.10 -15.23
N VAL A 301 32.27 -9.87 -16.33
CA VAL A 301 32.96 -9.54 -17.58
C VAL A 301 32.14 -8.46 -18.30
N ASP A 302 32.77 -7.32 -18.59
CA ASP A 302 32.12 -6.25 -19.33
C ASP A 302 32.06 -6.60 -20.81
N SER A 303 30.90 -7.03 -21.27
CA SER A 303 30.59 -7.35 -22.66
C SER A 303 29.27 -6.72 -23.08
N THR A 304 29.04 -6.57 -24.37
CA THR A 304 27.78 -6.04 -24.90
C THR A 304 26.59 -6.88 -24.44
N GLU A 305 26.72 -8.22 -24.40
CA GLU A 305 25.68 -9.12 -23.94
C GLU A 305 25.34 -8.88 -22.47
N ASN A 306 26.35 -8.78 -21.60
CA ASN A 306 26.16 -8.55 -20.18
C ASN A 306 25.59 -7.16 -19.89
N ARG A 307 25.98 -6.13 -20.64
CA ARG A 307 25.38 -4.80 -20.56
C ARG A 307 23.89 -4.84 -20.92
N ASN A 308 23.53 -5.52 -22.01
CA ASN A 308 22.13 -5.69 -22.40
C ASN A 308 21.33 -6.48 -21.34
N LYS A 309 21.90 -7.53 -20.77
CA LYS A 309 21.27 -8.29 -19.68
C LYS A 309 20.99 -7.39 -18.47
N ALA A 310 21.96 -6.59 -18.03
CA ALA A 310 21.78 -5.67 -16.89
C ALA A 310 20.69 -4.61 -17.14
N LYS A 311 20.66 -4.03 -18.37
CA LYS A 311 19.61 -3.07 -18.76
C LYS A 311 18.22 -3.70 -18.76
N ASN A 312 18.07 -4.85 -19.40
CA ASN A 312 16.79 -5.57 -19.48
C ASN A 312 16.29 -5.94 -18.09
N ASN A 313 17.18 -6.38 -17.20
CA ASN A 313 16.84 -6.70 -15.83
C ASN A 313 16.39 -5.45 -15.03
N TRP A 314 17.05 -4.31 -15.24
CA TRP A 314 16.61 -3.05 -14.66
C TRP A 314 15.19 -2.68 -15.11
N ILE A 315 14.93 -2.70 -16.42
CA ILE A 315 13.62 -2.38 -17.00
C ILE A 315 12.54 -3.35 -16.48
N ARG A 316 12.84 -4.65 -16.43
CA ARG A 316 11.95 -5.68 -15.88
C ARG A 316 11.63 -5.39 -14.41
N ASN A 317 12.64 -5.13 -13.58
CA ASN A 317 12.46 -4.86 -12.17
C ASN A 317 11.70 -3.56 -11.92
N MET A 318 11.89 -2.54 -12.76
CA MET A 318 11.07 -1.33 -12.75
C MET A 318 9.58 -1.68 -12.91
N LYS A 319 9.24 -2.48 -13.91
CA LYS A 319 7.84 -2.90 -14.16
C LYS A 319 7.25 -3.72 -13.01
N LEU A 320 8.07 -4.51 -12.31
CA LEU A 320 7.61 -5.38 -11.23
C LEU A 320 7.44 -4.66 -9.89
N MET A 321 8.28 -3.68 -9.60
CA MET A 321 8.42 -3.15 -8.25
C MET A 321 8.12 -1.65 -8.12
N TRP A 322 8.12 -0.91 -9.24
CA TRP A 322 7.80 0.50 -9.18
C TRP A 322 6.30 0.74 -9.36
N LEU A 323 5.69 1.44 -8.42
CA LEU A 323 4.28 1.80 -8.45
C LEU A 323 4.10 3.13 -9.17
N ASP A 324 3.92 3.06 -10.48
CA ASP A 324 3.62 4.21 -11.32
C ASP A 324 2.65 3.83 -12.45
N PRO A 325 1.68 4.70 -12.81
CA PRO A 325 0.76 4.44 -13.92
C PRO A 325 1.43 4.15 -15.25
N LEU A 326 2.63 4.69 -15.49
CA LEU A 326 3.36 4.50 -16.75
C LEU A 326 3.86 3.06 -16.96
N VAL A 327 4.05 2.30 -15.89
CA VAL A 327 4.46 0.89 -16.00
C VAL A 327 3.29 -0.07 -16.00
N ILE A 328 2.09 0.38 -15.64
CA ILE A 328 0.88 -0.44 -15.55
C ILE A 328 0.26 -0.59 -16.95
N PRO A 329 -0.15 -1.80 -17.38
CA PRO A 329 -0.77 -2.01 -18.68
C PRO A 329 -2.01 -1.11 -18.89
N GLU A 330 -2.14 -0.55 -20.09
CA GLU A 330 -3.19 0.41 -20.45
C GLU A 330 -4.61 -0.06 -20.10
N LYS A 331 -4.91 -1.34 -20.35
CA LYS A 331 -6.21 -1.94 -19.98
C LYS A 331 -6.51 -1.83 -18.49
N ILE A 332 -5.51 -2.07 -17.65
CA ILE A 332 -5.65 -2.02 -16.19
C ILE A 332 -5.75 -0.57 -15.73
N PHE A 333 -4.93 0.30 -16.30
CA PHE A 333 -5.02 1.75 -16.08
C PHE A 333 -6.45 2.25 -16.37
N PHE A 334 -6.98 1.97 -17.56
CA PHE A 334 -8.32 2.40 -17.96
C PHE A 334 -9.41 1.87 -17.03
N ASN A 335 -9.37 0.58 -16.69
CA ASN A 335 -10.34 -0.03 -15.78
C ASN A 335 -10.26 0.56 -14.35
N SER A 336 -9.05 0.91 -13.88
CA SER A 336 -8.86 1.56 -12.59
C SER A 336 -9.41 2.98 -12.58
N GLU A 337 -9.25 3.74 -13.67
CA GLU A 337 -9.86 5.06 -13.82
C GLU A 337 -11.40 4.99 -13.83
N LEU A 338 -11.99 3.97 -14.49
CA LEU A 338 -13.43 3.73 -14.46
C LEU A 338 -13.93 3.39 -13.04
N ASP A 339 -13.18 2.56 -12.29
CA ASP A 339 -13.51 2.23 -10.90
C ASP A 339 -13.48 3.47 -10.00
N ILE A 340 -12.46 4.33 -10.18
CA ILE A 340 -12.36 5.61 -9.47
C ILE A 340 -13.55 6.52 -9.83
N GLN A 341 -13.88 6.67 -11.12
CA GLN A 341 -15.01 7.49 -11.53
C GLN A 341 -16.32 6.98 -10.90
N ARG A 342 -16.56 5.66 -10.93
CA ARG A 342 -17.69 5.03 -10.24
C ARG A 342 -17.71 5.37 -8.75
N GLY A 343 -16.57 5.17 -8.06
CA GLY A 343 -16.46 5.45 -6.62
C GLY A 343 -16.67 6.92 -6.28
N LEU A 344 -16.19 7.86 -7.11
CA LEU A 344 -16.40 9.29 -6.90
C LEU A 344 -17.84 9.75 -7.14
N GLN A 345 -18.58 9.04 -7.99
CA GLN A 345 -20.01 9.30 -8.26
C GLN A 345 -20.92 8.78 -7.14
N LEU A 346 -20.45 7.81 -6.32
CA LEU A 346 -21.21 7.38 -5.17
C LEU A 346 -21.41 8.56 -4.22
N GLU A 347 -22.61 8.64 -3.62
CA GLU A 347 -22.88 9.65 -2.61
C GLU A 347 -21.80 9.58 -1.56
N LYS A 348 -21.19 10.74 -1.28
CA LYS A 348 -20.12 10.81 -0.29
C LYS A 348 -20.60 10.37 1.09
N LYS A 349 -20.23 9.18 1.49
CA LYS A 349 -20.47 8.67 2.83
C LYS A 349 -19.21 8.90 3.65
N ALA A 350 -19.22 9.97 4.43
CA ALA A 350 -18.12 10.28 5.34
C ALA A 350 -17.94 9.19 6.39
N VAL A 351 -16.68 8.92 6.74
CA VAL A 351 -16.37 8.09 7.92
C VAL A 351 -16.83 8.83 9.17
N THR A 352 -17.89 8.38 9.81
CA THR A 352 -18.44 8.97 11.04
C THR A 352 -18.39 7.95 12.19
N LEU A 353 -18.42 8.45 13.41
CA LEU A 353 -18.46 7.57 14.60
C LEU A 353 -19.67 6.64 14.58
N ASP A 354 -20.83 7.11 14.12
CA ASP A 354 -22.05 6.30 14.06
C ASP A 354 -21.93 5.16 13.06
N ARG A 355 -21.31 5.42 11.89
CA ARG A 355 -21.03 4.36 10.91
C ARG A 355 -20.00 3.36 11.38
N MET A 356 -18.98 3.82 12.12
CA MET A 356 -18.01 2.94 12.75
C MET A 356 -18.70 2.02 13.77
N LYS A 357 -19.69 2.53 14.54
CA LYS A 357 -20.46 1.70 15.48
C LYS A 357 -21.29 0.65 14.75
N ILE A 358 -21.90 0.99 13.62
CA ILE A 358 -22.63 0.02 12.79
C ILE A 358 -21.66 -1.05 12.25
N LEU A 359 -20.46 -0.66 11.81
CA LEU A 359 -19.47 -1.56 11.25
C LEU A 359 -18.94 -2.56 12.28
N ASP A 360 -18.67 -2.14 13.53
CA ASP A 360 -18.19 -3.02 14.60
C ASP A 360 -19.30 -3.71 15.41
N GLY A 361 -20.55 -3.39 15.09
CA GLY A 361 -21.71 -3.96 15.76
C GLY A 361 -21.94 -3.41 17.17
N THR A 362 -21.24 -2.34 17.61
CA THR A 362 -21.40 -1.80 18.98
C THR A 362 -22.77 -1.19 19.22
N ASP A 363 -23.44 -0.66 18.20
CA ASP A 363 -24.81 -0.16 18.31
C ASP A 363 -25.83 -1.28 18.60
N TRP A 364 -25.50 -2.51 18.24
CA TRP A 364 -26.33 -3.68 18.55
C TRP A 364 -26.19 -4.13 20.00
N VAL A 365 -25.05 -3.84 20.63
CA VAL A 365 -24.79 -4.20 22.04
C VAL A 365 -25.44 -3.21 23.00
N SER A 366 -25.57 -1.94 22.60
CA SER A 366 -26.13 -0.87 23.44
C SER A 366 -27.66 -0.82 23.43
N SER A 367 -28.33 -1.40 22.44
CA SER A 367 -29.78 -1.57 22.46
C SER A 367 -30.10 -2.84 23.26
N ASN A 368 -30.84 -2.70 24.35
CA ASN A 368 -31.36 -3.81 25.16
C ASN A 368 -32.30 -4.75 24.38
N TYR A 369 -32.34 -4.68 23.06
CA TYR A 369 -33.15 -5.46 22.17
C TYR A 369 -32.26 -6.13 21.10
N GLN A 370 -31.67 -7.26 21.46
CA GLN A 370 -31.22 -8.22 20.46
C GLN A 370 -32.34 -9.22 20.22
N PRO A 371 -32.94 -9.29 19.02
CA PRO A 371 -33.71 -10.44 18.64
C PRO A 371 -32.79 -11.67 18.80
N LYS A 372 -33.19 -12.68 19.56
CA LYS A 372 -32.46 -13.94 19.67
C LYS A 372 -32.18 -14.45 18.25
N GLY A 373 -30.93 -14.58 17.86
CA GLY A 373 -30.50 -15.09 16.55
C GLY A 373 -30.16 -14.07 15.49
N PHE A 374 -30.11 -12.76 15.80
CA PHE A 374 -29.65 -11.75 14.85
C PHE A 374 -28.17 -11.46 15.07
N ASP A 375 -27.31 -12.03 14.21
CA ASP A 375 -25.93 -11.61 14.05
C ASP A 375 -25.85 -10.73 12.79
N PRO A 376 -25.47 -9.44 12.87
CA PRO A 376 -25.32 -8.58 11.70
C PRO A 376 -24.33 -9.16 10.68
N PHE A 377 -23.46 -10.07 11.12
CA PHE A 377 -22.49 -10.77 10.27
C PHE A 377 -22.99 -12.13 9.74
N GLU A 378 -24.10 -12.68 10.23
CA GLU A 378 -24.72 -13.90 9.69
C GLU A 378 -25.15 -13.74 8.21
N ASN A 379 -25.50 -12.51 7.82
CA ASN A 379 -25.86 -12.19 6.44
C ASN A 379 -24.67 -12.08 5.48
N PHE A 380 -23.43 -12.08 5.99
CA PHE A 380 -22.23 -12.18 5.14
C PHE A 380 -22.01 -13.57 4.57
N LEU A 381 -22.60 -14.56 5.21
CA LEU A 381 -22.31 -15.96 4.96
C LEU A 381 -23.48 -16.68 4.23
N LYS A 382 -24.52 -15.94 3.88
CA LYS A 382 -25.62 -16.38 3.03
C LYS A 382 -25.44 -15.88 1.60
#